data_017f96e51b6ed10d98fa122ffff1a24e
#
_entry.id   017f96e51b6ed10d98fa122ffff1a24e
#
_cell.length_a   1.000
_cell.length_b   1.000
_cell.length_c   1.000
_cell.angle_alpha   90.00
_cell.angle_beta   90.00
_cell.angle_gamma   90.00
#
_symmetry.space_group_name_H-M   'P 1'
#
loop_
_entity.id
_entity.type
_entity.pdbx_description
1 polymer ?
#
loop_
_entity_poly.entity_id
_entity_poly.type
_entity_poly.pdbx_seq_one_letter_code
_entity_poly.pdbx_strand_id
1 'polypeptide(L)'
;MVTEQQMDAWLRSEQQREVQADTFNKKVMCILHFFQYLQIKDYITAIPFDPNYYLKKTFMQHHDRSVAQETMDQIRRNLYRFPEEVRLMYLHLWGVGLRISEVCTLKGNAYYLQGKDAWIQVYQIKMRTYKRIPIPMTLYRLMQVYITKYKRKTEEYIFQNRNGGAYRKTTFQQTMKRLCEECNIQNGEYLFKSHDYRHTLATTFYDAGVPIQSIRDYLGHEYEEMTLQYLDYMPKRIENANEEYFKRKSLASCLRKGVENGEQNLYQENDTVQSDCVDETAGEVYNWGPVL
;
A
#
# COMPACT_ATOMS: atom_id res chain seq x y z
N MET A 1 35.77 23.88 14.16
CA MET A 1 34.74 23.26 14.99
C MET A 1 33.45 24.04 14.78
N VAL A 2 32.32 23.38 14.57
CA VAL A 2 31.01 24.08 14.39
C VAL A 2 30.58 24.61 15.75
N THR A 3 30.27 25.93 15.85
CA THR A 3 29.81 26.54 17.07
C THR A 3 28.29 26.40 17.22
N GLU A 4 27.79 26.55 18.45
CA GLU A 4 26.35 26.55 18.75
C GLU A 4 25.62 27.61 17.92
N GLN A 5 26.15 28.83 17.84
CA GLN A 5 25.57 29.91 17.04
C GLN A 5 25.48 29.59 15.54
N GLN A 6 26.47 28.93 14.99
CA GLN A 6 26.45 28.51 13.58
C GLN A 6 25.39 27.44 13.35
N MET A 7 25.26 26.52 14.30
CA MET A 7 24.22 25.43 14.21
C MET A 7 22.83 26.04 14.36
N ASP A 8 22.59 26.92 15.32
CA ASP A 8 21.32 27.61 15.52
C ASP A 8 20.92 28.41 14.26
N ALA A 9 21.82 29.18 13.72
CA ALA A 9 21.58 29.97 12.50
C ALA A 9 21.20 29.07 11.32
N TRP A 10 21.87 27.92 11.14
CA TRP A 10 21.60 27.00 10.07
C TRP A 10 20.23 26.30 10.29
N LEU A 11 19.96 25.80 11.50
CA LEU A 11 18.69 25.13 11.82
C LEU A 11 17.50 26.07 11.63
N ARG A 12 17.61 27.33 12.03
CA ARG A 12 16.57 28.35 11.80
C ARG A 12 16.36 28.62 10.32
N SER A 13 17.44 28.69 9.54
CA SER A 13 17.33 28.86 8.09
C SER A 13 16.63 27.68 7.41
N GLU A 14 16.91 26.45 7.84
CA GLU A 14 16.22 25.25 7.35
C GLU A 14 14.76 25.19 7.82
N GLN A 15 14.45 25.70 9.01
CA GLN A 15 13.10 25.78 9.55
C GLN A 15 12.20 26.73 8.75
N GLN A 16 12.78 27.80 8.18
CA GLN A 16 12.07 28.76 7.32
C GLN A 16 11.77 28.24 5.92
N ARG A 17 12.46 27.18 5.49
CA ARG A 17 12.15 26.55 4.21
C ARG A 17 10.77 25.90 4.24
N GLU A 18 10.05 25.96 3.13
CA GLU A 18 8.75 25.31 2.93
C GLU A 18 8.90 23.79 2.81
N VAL A 19 9.32 23.15 3.90
CA VAL A 19 9.48 21.68 3.97
C VAL A 19 8.47 21.14 4.98
N GLN A 20 7.90 20.00 4.68
CA GLN A 20 6.99 19.32 5.62
C GLN A 20 7.69 19.07 6.96
N ALA A 21 6.95 19.21 8.07
CA ALA A 21 7.45 19.08 9.43
C ALA A 21 8.22 17.76 9.66
N ASP A 22 7.69 16.65 9.16
CA ASP A 22 8.33 15.32 9.26
C ASP A 22 9.69 15.28 8.53
N THR A 23 9.80 15.89 7.35
CA THR A 23 11.06 15.97 6.60
C THR A 23 12.09 16.84 7.33
N PHE A 24 11.65 17.95 7.89
CA PHE A 24 12.51 18.81 8.70
C PHE A 24 12.99 18.07 9.96
N ASN A 25 12.08 17.46 10.72
CA ASN A 25 12.42 16.71 11.93
C ASN A 25 13.43 15.58 11.64
N LYS A 26 13.28 14.87 10.53
CA LYS A 26 14.27 13.87 10.09
C LYS A 26 15.66 14.47 9.85
N LYS A 27 15.75 15.66 9.28
CA LYS A 27 17.05 16.36 9.13
C LYS A 27 17.67 16.67 10.48
N VAL A 28 16.89 17.24 11.42
CA VAL A 28 17.36 17.54 12.79
C VAL A 28 17.88 16.27 13.46
N MET A 29 17.14 15.17 13.40
CA MET A 29 17.54 13.90 14.01
C MET A 29 18.78 13.29 13.34
N CYS A 30 18.92 13.38 12.02
CA CYS A 30 20.14 12.92 11.32
C CYS A 30 21.38 13.68 11.82
N ILE A 31 21.26 14.98 12.01
CA ILE A 31 22.36 15.81 12.50
C ILE A 31 22.67 15.49 13.97
N LEU A 32 21.64 15.32 14.79
CA LEU A 32 21.82 14.87 16.18
C LEU A 32 22.61 13.56 16.24
N HIS A 33 22.22 12.55 15.47
CA HIS A 33 22.93 11.27 15.44
C HIS A 33 24.39 11.41 14.97
N PHE A 34 24.64 12.33 14.03
CA PHE A 34 26.01 12.62 13.60
C PHE A 34 26.86 13.21 14.75
N PHE A 35 26.34 14.21 15.47
CA PHE A 35 27.04 14.79 16.61
C PHE A 35 27.18 13.80 17.78
N GLN A 36 26.18 12.96 18.02
CA GLN A 36 26.30 11.85 19.00
C GLN A 36 27.43 10.89 18.62
N TYR A 37 27.55 10.53 17.34
CA TYR A 37 28.67 9.73 16.86
C TYR A 37 30.02 10.41 17.10
N LEU A 38 30.16 11.71 16.83
CA LEU A 38 31.38 12.48 17.09
C LEU A 38 31.71 12.50 18.58
N GLN A 39 30.72 12.63 19.44
CA GLN A 39 30.88 12.60 20.91
C GLN A 39 31.33 11.22 21.41
N ILE A 40 30.72 10.15 20.91
CA ILE A 40 31.13 8.75 21.23
C ILE A 40 32.57 8.46 20.81
N LYS A 41 33.06 9.15 19.76
CA LYS A 41 34.43 9.02 19.25
C LYS A 41 35.41 10.03 19.88
N ASP A 42 34.99 10.76 20.89
CA ASP A 42 35.80 11.78 21.59
C ASP A 42 36.31 12.92 20.68
N TYR A 43 35.66 13.14 19.50
CA TYR A 43 35.98 14.26 18.64
C TYR A 43 35.41 15.60 19.13
N ILE A 44 34.36 15.55 19.93
CA ILE A 44 33.71 16.69 20.58
C ILE A 44 33.32 16.32 22.01
N THR A 45 33.32 17.31 22.90
CA THR A 45 32.91 17.13 24.29
C THR A 45 31.42 17.30 24.52
N ALA A 46 30.74 18.11 23.71
CA ALA A 46 29.32 18.40 23.83
C ALA A 46 28.66 18.56 22.44
N ILE A 47 27.38 18.21 22.39
CA ILE A 47 26.55 18.43 21.18
C ILE A 47 26.17 19.91 21.13
N PRO A 48 26.36 20.62 19.98
CA PRO A 48 26.23 22.07 19.90
C PRO A 48 24.78 22.56 19.76
N PHE A 49 23.77 21.74 20.04
CA PHE A 49 22.36 22.15 20.03
C PHE A 49 21.46 21.12 20.74
N ASP A 50 20.31 21.59 21.24
CA ASP A 50 19.23 20.70 21.72
C ASP A 50 18.16 20.56 20.62
N PRO A 51 17.88 19.34 20.13
CA PRO A 51 16.91 19.10 19.08
C PRO A 51 15.49 19.53 19.45
N ASN A 52 15.14 19.51 20.76
CA ASN A 52 13.79 19.82 21.22
C ASN A 52 13.36 21.28 20.90
N TYR A 53 14.30 22.19 20.78
CA TYR A 53 14.00 23.57 20.39
C TYR A 53 13.59 23.76 18.94
N TYR A 54 13.90 22.77 18.10
CA TYR A 54 13.70 22.87 16.64
C TYR A 54 12.62 21.95 16.11
N LEU A 55 12.32 20.83 16.80
CA LEU A 55 11.36 19.86 16.33
C LEU A 55 9.96 20.49 16.18
N LYS A 56 9.38 20.33 14.98
CA LYS A 56 8.03 20.75 14.66
C LYS A 56 7.02 19.68 15.08
N LYS A 57 5.85 20.10 15.58
CA LYS A 57 4.75 19.16 15.83
C LYS A 57 4.34 18.50 14.50
N THR A 58 4.30 17.19 14.49
CA THR A 58 3.81 16.41 13.37
C THR A 58 2.44 15.83 13.71
N PHE A 59 1.48 16.03 12.82
CA PHE A 59 0.19 15.36 12.93
C PHE A 59 0.18 14.22 11.91
N MET A 60 -0.26 13.04 12.31
CA MET A 60 -0.56 11.98 11.36
C MET A 60 -1.72 12.46 10.48
N GLN A 61 -1.41 12.87 9.26
CA GLN A 61 -2.41 13.08 8.24
C GLN A 61 -2.59 11.76 7.50
N HIS A 62 -3.72 11.11 7.75
CA HIS A 62 -4.15 9.99 6.95
C HIS A 62 -4.67 10.55 5.62
N HIS A 63 -3.93 10.31 4.55
CA HIS A 63 -4.39 10.61 3.20
C HIS A 63 -4.85 9.29 2.57
N ASP A 64 -6.06 9.28 2.02
CA ASP A 64 -6.47 8.20 1.15
C ASP A 64 -5.51 8.14 -0.04
N ARG A 65 -4.78 7.04 -0.13
CA ARG A 65 -3.85 6.74 -1.20
C ARG A 65 -4.31 5.57 -2.05
N SER A 66 -5.50 5.07 -1.78
CA SER A 66 -6.06 3.95 -2.52
C SER A 66 -6.31 4.37 -3.97
N VAL A 67 -5.87 3.54 -4.89
CA VAL A 67 -6.12 3.74 -6.31
C VAL A 67 -7.54 3.27 -6.62
N ALA A 68 -8.35 4.17 -7.19
CA ALA A 68 -9.71 3.83 -7.57
C ALA A 68 -9.75 2.65 -8.56
N GLN A 69 -10.74 1.76 -8.42
CA GLN A 69 -10.89 0.58 -9.28
C GLN A 69 -10.95 0.96 -10.76
N GLU A 70 -11.68 2.02 -11.10
CA GLU A 70 -11.78 2.53 -12.47
C GLU A 70 -10.41 2.90 -13.05
N THR A 71 -9.56 3.57 -12.26
CA THR A 71 -8.19 3.92 -12.67
C THR A 71 -7.36 2.68 -12.94
N MET A 72 -7.44 1.67 -12.06
CA MET A 72 -6.75 0.40 -12.26
C MET A 72 -7.22 -0.30 -13.52
N ASP A 73 -8.52 -0.27 -13.81
CA ASP A 73 -9.11 -0.87 -14.99
C ASP A 73 -8.71 -0.13 -16.28
N GLN A 74 -8.67 1.20 -16.25
CA GLN A 74 -8.16 2.00 -17.36
C GLN A 74 -6.71 1.65 -17.67
N ILE A 75 -5.85 1.55 -16.66
CA ILE A 75 -4.45 1.15 -16.82
C ILE A 75 -4.39 -0.26 -17.41
N ARG A 76 -5.10 -1.25 -16.85
CA ARG A 76 -5.08 -2.65 -17.32
C ARG A 76 -5.48 -2.77 -18.79
N ARG A 77 -6.51 -2.05 -19.22
CA ARG A 77 -6.97 -2.04 -20.62
C ARG A 77 -5.90 -1.52 -21.59
N ASN A 78 -5.00 -0.66 -21.13
CA ASN A 78 -3.96 -0.04 -21.93
C ASN A 78 -2.57 -0.68 -21.78
N LEU A 79 -2.39 -1.62 -20.84
CA LEU A 79 -1.08 -2.25 -20.60
C LEU A 79 -0.50 -2.97 -21.82
N TYR A 80 -1.34 -3.49 -22.73
CA TYR A 80 -0.88 -4.20 -23.94
C TYR A 80 0.02 -3.33 -24.84
N ARG A 81 -0.08 -2.01 -24.74
CA ARG A 81 0.73 -1.04 -25.49
C ARG A 81 2.18 -0.95 -25.01
N PHE A 82 2.51 -1.57 -23.88
CA PHE A 82 3.80 -1.47 -23.22
C PHE A 82 4.57 -2.78 -23.24
N PRO A 83 5.92 -2.74 -23.08
CA PRO A 83 6.75 -3.92 -23.06
C PRO A 83 6.27 -4.97 -22.06
N GLU A 84 6.45 -6.25 -22.41
CA GLU A 84 5.97 -7.39 -21.61
C GLU A 84 6.49 -7.36 -20.17
N GLU A 85 7.76 -6.98 -19.97
CA GLU A 85 8.34 -6.85 -18.64
C GLU A 85 7.62 -5.78 -17.78
N VAL A 86 7.24 -4.66 -18.36
CA VAL A 86 6.51 -3.60 -17.64
C VAL A 86 5.11 -4.07 -17.24
N ARG A 87 4.44 -4.79 -18.14
CA ARG A 87 3.12 -5.39 -17.86
C ARG A 87 3.18 -6.36 -16.70
N LEU A 88 4.15 -7.28 -16.72
CA LEU A 88 4.35 -8.27 -15.67
C LEU A 88 4.76 -7.63 -14.35
N MET A 89 5.64 -6.64 -14.37
CA MET A 89 6.02 -5.86 -13.18
C MET A 89 4.79 -5.17 -12.56
N TYR A 90 3.93 -4.57 -13.39
CA TYR A 90 2.68 -3.96 -12.91
C TYR A 90 1.77 -4.99 -12.22
N LEU A 91 1.61 -6.18 -12.80
CA LEU A 91 0.79 -7.25 -12.21
C LEU A 91 1.28 -7.66 -10.81
N HIS A 92 2.57 -7.59 -10.53
CA HIS A 92 3.11 -7.84 -9.19
C HIS A 92 2.76 -6.74 -8.18
N LEU A 93 2.72 -5.48 -8.64
CA LEU A 93 2.29 -4.37 -7.78
C LEU A 93 0.80 -4.47 -7.48
N TRP A 94 0.00 -4.68 -8.52
CA TRP A 94 -1.44 -4.70 -8.44
C TRP A 94 -1.99 -5.96 -7.73
N GLY A 95 -1.52 -7.15 -8.12
CA GLY A 95 -2.09 -8.42 -7.66
C GLY A 95 -1.43 -9.02 -6.42
N VAL A 96 -0.20 -8.60 -6.10
CA VAL A 96 0.57 -9.15 -4.96
C VAL A 96 0.99 -8.08 -3.97
N GLY A 97 0.91 -6.81 -4.34
CA GLY A 97 1.30 -5.69 -3.47
C GLY A 97 2.79 -5.60 -3.17
N LEU A 98 3.65 -6.15 -4.02
CA LEU A 98 5.10 -6.06 -3.84
C LEU A 98 5.59 -4.61 -3.97
N ARG A 99 6.67 -4.28 -3.26
CA ARG A 99 7.36 -3.01 -3.51
C ARG A 99 8.07 -3.08 -4.87
N ILE A 100 8.09 -1.98 -5.61
CA ILE A 100 8.75 -1.96 -6.93
C ILE A 100 10.24 -2.39 -6.85
N SER A 101 10.93 -2.07 -5.76
CA SER A 101 12.31 -2.53 -5.54
C SER A 101 12.40 -4.06 -5.41
N GLU A 102 11.42 -4.68 -4.77
CA GLU A 102 11.32 -6.13 -4.62
C GLU A 102 11.08 -6.79 -5.99
N VAL A 103 10.15 -6.24 -6.79
CA VAL A 103 9.87 -6.72 -8.16
C VAL A 103 11.11 -6.62 -9.04
N CYS A 104 11.83 -5.50 -9.00
CA CYS A 104 13.05 -5.30 -9.80
C CYS A 104 14.17 -6.31 -9.47
N THR A 105 14.17 -6.85 -8.26
CA THR A 105 15.25 -7.77 -7.79
C THR A 105 14.84 -9.24 -7.79
N LEU A 106 13.68 -9.60 -8.35
CA LEU A 106 13.26 -10.99 -8.49
C LEU A 106 14.24 -11.77 -9.37
N LYS A 107 14.60 -12.96 -8.90
CA LYS A 107 15.49 -13.89 -9.59
C LYS A 107 14.74 -15.06 -10.21
N GLY A 108 15.36 -15.79 -11.12
CA GLY A 108 14.75 -16.91 -11.83
C GLY A 108 14.20 -18.01 -10.94
N ASN A 109 14.74 -18.18 -9.74
CA ASN A 109 14.26 -19.14 -8.72
C ASN A 109 13.18 -18.59 -7.78
N ALA A 110 12.69 -17.39 -8.01
CA ALA A 110 11.74 -16.75 -7.10
C ALA A 110 10.38 -17.45 -7.05
N TYR A 111 9.98 -18.16 -8.11
CA TYR A 111 8.65 -18.78 -8.25
C TYR A 111 8.72 -20.29 -8.09
N TYR A 112 7.88 -20.83 -7.23
CA TYR A 112 7.82 -22.28 -6.99
C TYR A 112 6.40 -22.73 -6.62
N LEU A 113 6.18 -24.04 -6.73
CA LEU A 113 4.94 -24.69 -6.31
C LEU A 113 5.16 -25.41 -4.98
N GLN A 114 4.18 -25.31 -4.11
CA GLN A 114 4.10 -26.12 -2.91
C GLN A 114 2.75 -26.85 -2.91
N GLY A 115 2.76 -28.12 -3.30
CA GLY A 115 1.53 -28.84 -3.60
C GLY A 115 0.79 -28.24 -4.80
N LYS A 116 -0.43 -27.77 -4.57
CA LYS A 116 -1.25 -27.11 -5.61
C LYS A 116 -1.12 -25.58 -5.61
N ASP A 117 -0.41 -25.03 -4.63
CA ASP A 117 -0.32 -23.59 -4.41
C ASP A 117 0.94 -23.01 -5.02
N ALA A 118 0.79 -21.86 -5.65
CA ALA A 118 1.90 -21.12 -6.23
C ALA A 118 2.41 -20.05 -5.26
N TRP A 119 3.72 -19.94 -5.17
CA TRP A 119 4.40 -19.06 -4.24
C TRP A 119 5.48 -18.23 -4.92
N ILE A 120 5.73 -17.06 -4.37
CA ILE A 120 6.87 -16.23 -4.73
C ILE A 120 7.74 -15.99 -3.49
N GLN A 121 9.05 -16.16 -3.65
CA GLN A 121 10.03 -15.81 -2.63
C GLN A 121 10.67 -14.47 -2.98
N VAL A 122 10.56 -13.52 -2.09
CA VAL A 122 10.99 -12.12 -2.29
C VAL A 122 12.02 -11.74 -1.26
N TYR A 123 13.14 -11.14 -1.70
CA TYR A 123 14.13 -10.57 -0.79
C TYR A 123 13.69 -9.17 -0.35
N GLN A 124 13.46 -8.98 0.95
CA GLN A 124 13.12 -7.70 1.54
C GLN A 124 14.38 -6.93 1.91
N ILE A 125 14.76 -5.95 1.09
CA ILE A 125 16.01 -5.19 1.24
C ILE A 125 16.12 -4.51 2.61
N LYS A 126 15.02 -3.94 3.13
CA LYS A 126 15.03 -3.26 4.44
C LYS A 126 15.23 -4.22 5.60
N MET A 127 14.62 -5.40 5.53
CA MET A 127 14.62 -6.41 6.60
C MET A 127 15.78 -7.39 6.45
N ARG A 128 16.50 -7.35 5.33
CA ARG A 128 17.59 -8.29 4.98
C ARG A 128 17.20 -9.75 5.11
N THR A 129 15.94 -10.08 4.81
CA THR A 129 15.38 -11.43 4.92
C THR A 129 14.57 -11.79 3.69
N TYR A 130 14.36 -13.09 3.48
CA TYR A 130 13.46 -13.60 2.46
C TYR A 130 12.05 -13.77 3.02
N LYS A 131 11.08 -13.44 2.20
CA LYS A 131 9.67 -13.62 2.48
C LYS A 131 9.03 -14.48 1.40
N ARG A 132 8.11 -15.34 1.81
CA ARG A 132 7.28 -16.18 0.93
C ARG A 132 5.86 -15.63 0.93
N ILE A 133 5.31 -15.49 -0.26
CA ILE A 133 3.97 -14.92 -0.47
C ILE A 133 3.21 -15.85 -1.41
N PRO A 134 1.98 -16.26 -1.10
CA PRO A 134 1.14 -16.98 -2.04
C PRO A 134 0.76 -16.05 -3.20
N ILE A 135 0.72 -16.61 -4.41
CA ILE A 135 0.36 -15.86 -5.62
C ILE A 135 -0.69 -16.63 -6.43
N PRO A 136 -1.51 -15.94 -7.23
CA PRO A 136 -2.42 -16.63 -8.14
C PRO A 136 -1.67 -17.55 -9.11
N MET A 137 -2.21 -18.74 -9.34
CA MET A 137 -1.62 -19.71 -10.28
C MET A 137 -1.46 -19.13 -11.70
N THR A 138 -2.35 -18.21 -12.08
CA THR A 138 -2.27 -17.51 -13.38
C THR A 138 -0.99 -16.67 -13.48
N LEU A 139 -0.67 -15.91 -12.45
CA LEU A 139 0.58 -15.12 -12.40
C LEU A 139 1.80 -16.04 -12.44
N TYR A 140 1.78 -17.13 -11.68
CA TYR A 140 2.84 -18.14 -11.72
C TYR A 140 3.08 -18.65 -13.14
N ARG A 141 2.02 -19.07 -13.85
CA ARG A 141 2.12 -19.58 -15.23
C ARG A 141 2.67 -18.52 -16.18
N LEU A 142 2.17 -17.29 -16.11
CA LEU A 142 2.69 -16.17 -16.91
C LEU A 142 4.19 -15.96 -16.69
N MET A 143 4.63 -16.04 -15.44
CA MET A 143 6.06 -15.86 -15.11
C MET A 143 6.90 -17.02 -15.59
N GLN A 144 6.42 -18.27 -15.52
CA GLN A 144 7.13 -19.43 -16.08
C GLN A 144 7.32 -19.32 -17.61
N VAL A 145 6.29 -18.86 -18.31
CA VAL A 145 6.36 -18.59 -19.76
C VAL A 145 7.41 -17.51 -20.04
N TYR A 146 7.37 -16.41 -19.29
CA TYR A 146 8.34 -15.30 -19.44
C TYR A 146 9.78 -15.77 -19.16
N ILE A 147 10.02 -16.47 -18.05
CA ILE A 147 11.34 -16.99 -17.65
C ILE A 147 11.90 -17.92 -18.74
N THR A 148 11.07 -18.82 -19.25
CA THR A 148 11.45 -19.76 -20.31
C THR A 148 11.74 -19.05 -21.63
N LYS A 149 10.86 -18.13 -22.04
CA LYS A 149 11.00 -17.33 -23.27
C LYS A 149 12.33 -16.56 -23.32
N TYR A 150 12.70 -15.93 -22.21
CA TYR A 150 13.91 -15.14 -22.11
C TYR A 150 15.11 -15.93 -21.55
N LYS A 151 14.96 -17.24 -21.36
CA LYS A 151 16.01 -18.17 -20.88
C LYS A 151 16.70 -17.68 -19.60
N ARG A 152 15.90 -17.16 -18.65
CA ARG A 152 16.45 -16.63 -17.38
C ARG A 152 16.98 -17.76 -16.51
N LYS A 153 18.23 -17.64 -16.09
CA LYS A 153 18.83 -18.61 -15.17
C LYS A 153 18.39 -18.36 -13.72
N THR A 154 18.58 -19.36 -12.88
CA THR A 154 18.18 -19.38 -11.47
C THR A 154 18.64 -18.13 -10.70
N GLU A 155 19.90 -17.70 -10.89
CA GLU A 155 20.47 -16.58 -10.15
C GLU A 155 20.39 -15.23 -10.89
N GLU A 156 19.92 -15.23 -12.12
CA GLU A 156 19.74 -14.01 -12.90
C GLU A 156 18.48 -13.26 -12.47
N TYR A 157 18.51 -11.94 -12.63
CA TYR A 157 17.31 -11.14 -12.50
C TYR A 157 16.32 -11.47 -13.61
N ILE A 158 15.03 -11.64 -13.26
CA ILE A 158 13.99 -11.90 -14.23
C ILE A 158 13.78 -10.69 -15.13
N PHE A 159 13.61 -9.53 -14.52
CA PHE A 159 13.48 -8.26 -15.22
C PHE A 159 14.85 -7.59 -15.30
N GLN A 160 15.41 -7.55 -16.50
CA GLN A 160 16.77 -7.07 -16.72
C GLN A 160 16.80 -5.71 -17.42
N ASN A 161 17.77 -4.92 -17.08
CA ASN A 161 18.18 -3.77 -17.87
C ASN A 161 19.04 -4.23 -19.07
N ARG A 162 19.45 -3.29 -19.94
CA ARG A 162 20.24 -3.59 -21.15
C ARG A 162 21.59 -4.27 -20.87
N ASN A 163 22.12 -4.15 -19.65
CA ASN A 163 23.40 -4.70 -19.25
C ASN A 163 23.24 -6.02 -18.44
N GLY A 164 22.06 -6.64 -18.43
CA GLY A 164 21.80 -7.87 -17.68
C GLY A 164 21.62 -7.69 -16.17
N GLY A 165 21.75 -6.48 -15.65
CA GLY A 165 21.46 -6.15 -14.25
C GLY A 165 19.97 -5.99 -13.97
N ALA A 166 19.60 -5.81 -12.70
CA ALA A 166 18.22 -5.57 -12.30
C ALA A 166 17.57 -4.40 -13.04
N TYR A 167 16.30 -4.54 -13.37
CA TYR A 167 15.52 -3.44 -13.95
C TYR A 167 15.46 -2.25 -12.98
N ARG A 168 15.58 -1.03 -13.49
CA ARG A 168 15.63 0.16 -12.62
C ARG A 168 14.22 0.61 -12.25
N LYS A 169 13.96 0.77 -10.95
CA LYS A 169 12.68 1.30 -10.43
C LYS A 169 12.28 2.65 -11.05
N THR A 170 13.27 3.52 -11.30
CA THR A 170 13.03 4.83 -11.92
C THR A 170 12.54 4.70 -13.36
N THR A 171 13.14 3.79 -14.15
CA THR A 171 12.70 3.50 -15.52
C THR A 171 11.29 2.97 -15.54
N PHE A 172 10.94 2.04 -14.64
CA PHE A 172 9.58 1.53 -14.53
C PHE A 172 8.59 2.65 -14.20
N GLN A 173 8.87 3.47 -13.17
CA GLN A 173 8.00 4.57 -12.77
C GLN A 173 7.81 5.61 -13.89
N GLN A 174 8.87 5.95 -14.61
CA GLN A 174 8.80 6.86 -15.77
C GLN A 174 7.95 6.26 -16.89
N THR A 175 8.12 4.96 -17.17
CA THR A 175 7.32 4.27 -18.20
C THR A 175 5.84 4.26 -17.81
N MET A 176 5.52 3.96 -16.56
CA MET A 176 4.13 3.96 -16.09
C MET A 176 3.50 5.36 -16.06
N LYS A 177 4.26 6.39 -15.71
CA LYS A 177 3.79 7.78 -15.82
C LYS A 177 3.45 8.14 -17.25
N ARG A 178 4.36 7.85 -18.19
CA ARG A 178 4.13 8.07 -19.62
C ARG A 178 2.89 7.31 -20.12
N LEU A 179 2.68 6.05 -19.66
CA LEU A 179 1.45 5.31 -19.96
C LEU A 179 0.21 6.09 -19.51
N CYS A 180 0.21 6.57 -18.28
CA CYS A 180 -0.94 7.31 -17.74
C CYS A 180 -1.22 8.60 -18.54
N GLU A 181 -0.18 9.30 -18.95
CA GLU A 181 -0.26 10.51 -19.78
C GLU A 181 -0.77 10.17 -21.19
N GLU A 182 -0.12 9.24 -21.90
CA GLU A 182 -0.46 8.86 -23.29
C GLU A 182 -1.86 8.23 -23.42
N CYS A 183 -2.32 7.54 -22.38
CA CYS A 183 -3.63 6.90 -22.36
C CYS A 183 -4.71 7.76 -21.70
N ASN A 184 -4.38 8.99 -21.35
CA ASN A 184 -5.30 9.96 -20.75
C ASN A 184 -6.03 9.39 -19.51
N ILE A 185 -5.32 8.67 -18.65
CA ILE A 185 -5.88 8.04 -17.44
C ILE A 185 -6.40 9.14 -16.52
N GLN A 186 -7.65 9.03 -16.09
CA GLN A 186 -8.36 10.07 -15.33
C GLN A 186 -8.22 11.47 -15.97
N ASN A 187 -8.47 11.58 -17.28
CA ASN A 187 -8.33 12.82 -18.02
C ASN A 187 -6.92 13.45 -17.98
N GLY A 188 -5.89 12.59 -17.79
CA GLY A 188 -4.49 13.03 -17.73
C GLY A 188 -4.03 13.50 -16.34
N GLU A 189 -4.91 13.50 -15.34
CA GLU A 189 -4.58 13.99 -13.98
C GLU A 189 -3.95 12.92 -13.09
N TYR A 190 -4.06 11.64 -13.46
CA TYR A 190 -3.55 10.57 -12.62
C TYR A 190 -2.03 10.48 -12.60
N LEU A 191 -1.44 10.68 -11.43
CA LEU A 191 0.00 10.53 -11.22
C LEU A 191 0.31 9.14 -10.65
N PHE A 192 0.86 8.26 -11.50
CA PHE A 192 1.23 6.90 -11.09
C PHE A 192 2.26 6.88 -9.94
N LYS A 193 1.91 6.19 -8.87
CA LYS A 193 2.79 5.91 -7.74
C LYS A 193 2.72 4.42 -7.41
N SER A 194 3.82 3.70 -7.58
CA SER A 194 3.87 2.25 -7.36
C SER A 194 3.49 1.81 -5.94
N HIS A 195 3.67 2.69 -4.95
CA HIS A 195 3.39 2.39 -3.56
C HIS A 195 1.90 2.41 -3.22
N ASP A 196 1.12 3.17 -3.99
CA ASP A 196 -0.32 3.32 -3.79
C ASP A 196 -1.07 1.99 -4.07
N TYR A 197 -0.55 1.16 -4.96
CA TYR A 197 -1.09 -0.20 -5.22
C TYR A 197 -0.99 -1.13 -4.01
N ARG A 198 0.09 -0.98 -3.24
CA ARG A 198 0.26 -1.73 -2.00
C ARG A 198 -0.69 -1.24 -0.91
N HIS A 199 -0.94 0.08 -0.85
CA HIS A 199 -1.98 0.65 0.00
C HIS A 199 -3.36 0.10 -0.38
N THR A 200 -3.70 0.17 -1.67
CA THR A 200 -4.97 -0.34 -2.19
C THR A 200 -5.18 -1.80 -1.80
N LEU A 201 -4.17 -2.66 -1.98
CA LEU A 201 -4.27 -4.07 -1.60
C LEU A 201 -4.46 -4.26 -0.09
N ALA A 202 -3.73 -3.50 0.74
CA ALA A 202 -3.87 -3.55 2.19
C ALA A 202 -5.29 -3.16 2.62
N THR A 203 -5.82 -2.07 2.07
CA THR A 203 -7.18 -1.60 2.34
C THR A 203 -8.21 -2.63 1.88
N THR A 204 -8.05 -3.18 0.66
CA THR A 204 -8.94 -4.23 0.14
C THR A 204 -8.97 -5.47 1.05
N PHE A 205 -7.82 -5.95 1.52
CA PHE A 205 -7.78 -7.09 2.45
C PHE A 205 -8.46 -6.76 3.78
N TYR A 206 -8.24 -5.57 4.28
CA TYR A 206 -8.83 -5.13 5.51
C TYR A 206 -10.36 -4.99 5.38
N ASP A 207 -10.86 -4.44 4.29
CA ASP A 207 -12.30 -4.33 3.99
C ASP A 207 -12.95 -5.71 3.82
N ALA A 208 -12.21 -6.67 3.27
CA ALA A 208 -12.63 -8.07 3.20
C ALA A 208 -12.60 -8.80 4.56
N GLY A 209 -12.25 -8.12 5.65
CA GLY A 209 -12.26 -8.69 7.01
C GLY A 209 -10.99 -9.44 7.40
N VAL A 210 -9.92 -9.38 6.60
CA VAL A 210 -8.63 -10.01 6.95
C VAL A 210 -8.05 -9.32 8.19
N PRO A 211 -7.64 -10.07 9.23
CA PRO A 211 -7.02 -9.49 10.42
C PRO A 211 -5.77 -8.68 10.09
N ILE A 212 -5.58 -7.55 10.78
CA ILE A 212 -4.47 -6.64 10.52
C ILE A 212 -3.09 -7.31 10.68
N GLN A 213 -2.97 -8.25 11.62
CA GLN A 213 -1.75 -9.04 11.81
C GLN A 213 -1.42 -9.87 10.57
N SER A 214 -2.44 -10.48 9.95
CA SER A 214 -2.27 -11.25 8.71
C SER A 214 -1.88 -10.35 7.54
N ILE A 215 -2.45 -9.14 7.46
CA ILE A 215 -2.08 -8.13 6.45
C ILE A 215 -0.64 -7.68 6.68
N ARG A 216 -0.26 -7.38 7.93
CA ARG A 216 1.12 -7.05 8.32
C ARG A 216 2.09 -8.13 7.85
N ASP A 217 1.78 -9.39 8.18
CA ASP A 217 2.63 -10.52 7.84
C ASP A 217 2.68 -10.74 6.33
N TYR A 218 1.54 -10.60 5.63
CA TYR A 218 1.47 -10.67 4.17
C TYR A 218 2.28 -9.55 3.50
N LEU A 219 2.23 -8.34 3.99
CA LEU A 219 2.99 -7.22 3.45
C LEU A 219 4.46 -7.23 3.92
N GLY A 220 4.80 -7.93 5.02
CA GLY A 220 6.12 -7.95 5.63
C GLY A 220 6.47 -6.60 6.23
N HIS A 221 5.60 -6.10 7.06
CA HIS A 221 5.86 -4.95 7.91
C HIS A 221 6.42 -5.43 9.25
N GLU A 222 7.41 -4.72 9.77
CA GLU A 222 8.05 -5.04 11.04
C GLU A 222 7.10 -4.79 12.22
N TYR A 223 6.37 -3.69 12.13
CA TYR A 223 5.44 -3.25 13.17
C TYR A 223 4.03 -3.09 12.61
N GLU A 224 3.03 -3.29 13.45
CA GLU A 224 1.63 -3.16 13.09
C GLU A 224 1.26 -1.72 12.70
N GLU A 225 1.88 -0.73 13.37
CA GLU A 225 1.70 0.70 13.06
C GLU A 225 2.06 1.04 11.62
N MET A 226 3.02 0.31 11.02
CA MET A 226 3.35 0.45 9.61
C MET A 226 2.20 -0.03 8.71
N THR A 227 1.41 -1.00 9.16
CA THR A 227 0.23 -1.48 8.44
C THR A 227 -0.94 -0.53 8.64
N LEU A 228 -1.13 -0.02 9.86
CA LEU A 228 -2.15 0.99 10.17
C LEU A 228 -2.03 2.26 9.32
N GLN A 229 -0.81 2.65 8.94
CA GLN A 229 -0.59 3.77 8.03
C GLN A 229 -1.11 3.55 6.60
N TYR A 230 -1.35 2.28 6.22
CA TYR A 230 -1.91 1.92 4.92
C TYR A 230 -3.44 1.82 4.95
N LEU A 231 -4.00 1.73 6.14
CA LEU A 231 -5.43 1.64 6.30
C LEU A 231 -5.94 3.06 6.47
N ASP A 232 -6.61 3.56 5.47
CA ASP A 232 -7.32 4.81 5.61
C ASP A 232 -8.36 4.66 6.70
N TYR A 233 -8.38 5.63 7.61
CA TYR A 233 -9.24 5.61 8.78
C TYR A 233 -10.70 5.45 8.35
N MET A 234 -11.37 4.47 8.90
CA MET A 234 -12.49 3.73 8.39
C MET A 234 -13.87 4.25 8.83
N PRO A 235 -14.40 5.30 8.21
CA PRO A 235 -15.83 5.59 8.42
C PRO A 235 -16.70 4.43 7.96
N LYS A 236 -16.49 3.92 6.73
CA LYS A 236 -17.37 2.91 6.10
C LYS A 236 -17.45 1.57 6.84
N ARG A 237 -16.36 1.05 7.39
CA ARG A 237 -16.41 -0.23 8.11
C ARG A 237 -17.07 -0.10 9.47
N ILE A 238 -16.86 1.02 10.15
CA ILE A 238 -17.56 1.33 11.39
C ILE A 238 -19.04 1.54 11.10
N GLU A 239 -19.39 2.23 10.02
CA GLU A 239 -20.76 2.41 9.56
C GLU A 239 -21.40 1.06 9.25
N ASN A 240 -20.77 0.23 8.43
CA ASN A 240 -21.28 -1.11 8.10
C ASN A 240 -21.41 -2.01 9.33
N ALA A 241 -20.41 -2.00 10.24
CA ALA A 241 -20.46 -2.76 11.48
C ALA A 241 -21.57 -2.25 12.42
N ASN A 242 -21.79 -0.94 12.47
CA ASN A 242 -22.89 -0.34 13.20
C ASN A 242 -24.24 -0.70 12.58
N GLU A 243 -24.37 -0.62 11.26
CA GLU A 243 -25.58 -1.03 10.57
C GLU A 243 -25.91 -2.51 10.81
N GLU A 244 -24.92 -3.42 10.69
CA GLU A 244 -25.11 -4.83 11.00
C GLU A 244 -25.47 -5.06 12.48
N TYR A 245 -24.82 -4.34 13.40
CA TYR A 245 -25.12 -4.43 14.82
C TYR A 245 -26.56 -3.99 15.11
N PHE A 246 -26.99 -2.87 14.52
CA PHE A 246 -28.35 -2.37 14.70
C PHE A 246 -29.40 -3.21 13.96
N LYS A 247 -29.07 -3.76 12.78
CA LYS A 247 -29.93 -4.74 12.09
C LYS A 247 -30.13 -5.99 12.94
N ARG A 248 -29.06 -6.55 13.53
CA ARG A 248 -29.14 -7.74 14.40
C ARG A 248 -29.86 -7.48 15.71
N LYS A 249 -29.75 -6.29 16.27
CA LYS A 249 -30.42 -5.94 17.57
C LYS A 249 -31.77 -5.28 17.43
N SER A 250 -32.30 -5.16 16.21
CA SER A 250 -33.63 -4.58 15.95
C SER A 250 -34.04 -3.53 16.98
N LEU A 251 -33.71 -2.26 16.76
CA LEU A 251 -34.17 -1.13 17.58
C LEU A 251 -35.70 -1.17 17.79
N ALA A 252 -36.41 -1.68 16.77
CA ALA A 252 -37.85 -1.94 16.85
C ALA A 252 -38.22 -2.95 17.96
N SER A 253 -37.37 -3.94 18.29
CA SER A 253 -37.66 -4.88 19.39
C SER A 253 -37.47 -4.25 20.77
N CYS A 254 -36.54 -3.27 20.89
CA CYS A 254 -36.36 -2.52 22.13
C CYS A 254 -37.50 -1.51 22.37
N LEU A 255 -38.04 -0.93 21.30
CA LEU A 255 -39.18 -0.02 21.37
C LEU A 255 -40.49 -0.77 21.59
N ARG A 256 -40.65 -1.99 21.07
CA ARG A 256 -41.85 -2.82 21.30
C ARG A 256 -42.02 -3.34 22.74
N LYS A 257 -40.92 -3.54 23.46
CA LYS A 257 -40.99 -3.97 24.88
C LYS A 257 -41.44 -2.87 25.85
N GLY A 258 -41.49 -1.60 25.42
CA GLY A 258 -42.00 -0.47 26.18
C GLY A 258 -43.47 -0.19 26.01
N VAL A 259 -44.18 -0.89 25.10
CA VAL A 259 -45.59 -0.59 24.71
C VAL A 259 -46.58 -1.63 25.18
N GLU A 260 -46.16 -2.62 25.99
CA GLU A 260 -47.14 -3.57 26.59
C GLU A 260 -47.96 -3.01 27.74
N ASN A 261 -47.78 -1.73 28.10
CA ASN A 261 -48.68 -1.04 29.05
C ASN A 261 -49.18 0.27 28.43
N GLY A 262 -50.22 0.17 27.60
CA GLY A 262 -51.13 1.25 27.25
C GLY A 262 -50.54 2.37 26.38
N GLU A 263 -50.61 2.21 25.11
CA GLU A 263 -50.99 3.19 24.10
C GLU A 263 -50.83 2.58 22.71
N GLN A 264 -51.87 1.98 22.23
CA GLN A 264 -52.07 1.71 20.81
C GLN A 264 -52.28 3.03 20.08
N ASN A 265 -51.66 3.16 18.93
CA ASN A 265 -51.81 4.22 17.92
C ASN A 265 -50.82 5.40 18.03
N LEU A 266 -49.65 5.25 17.40
CA LEU A 266 -48.96 6.39 16.76
C LEU A 266 -47.95 5.99 15.65
N TYR A 267 -47.77 4.72 15.33
CA TYR A 267 -46.86 4.30 14.26
C TYR A 267 -47.45 3.20 13.36
N GLN A 268 -48.58 3.51 12.73
CA GLN A 268 -49.08 2.81 11.56
C GLN A 268 -49.23 3.84 10.44
N GLU A 269 -48.15 4.14 9.77
CA GLU A 269 -48.10 4.72 8.42
C GLU A 269 -46.65 4.93 8.08
N ASN A 270 -46.04 3.95 7.40
CA ASN A 270 -44.95 4.05 6.42
C ASN A 270 -44.16 2.73 6.28
N ASP A 271 -44.87 1.58 6.24
CA ASP A 271 -44.28 0.32 5.74
C ASP A 271 -44.93 -0.03 4.39
N THR A 272 -44.75 0.87 3.43
CA THR A 272 -44.90 0.58 1.99
C THR A 272 -43.75 1.22 1.24
N VAL A 273 -42.54 0.71 1.46
CA VAL A 273 -41.50 0.76 0.47
C VAL A 273 -41.23 -0.68 0.08
N GLN A 274 -41.62 -0.93 -1.15
CA GLN A 274 -41.54 -2.16 -1.90
C GLN A 274 -40.25 -2.92 -1.68
N SER A 275 -40.37 -4.18 -1.33
CA SER A 275 -39.43 -5.23 -1.55
C SER A 275 -39.23 -5.44 -3.06
N ASP A 276 -38.29 -4.74 -3.64
CA ASP A 276 -37.68 -5.06 -4.93
C ASP A 276 -36.21 -4.66 -4.86
N CYS A 277 -35.45 -5.43 -4.12
CA CYS A 277 -34.02 -5.58 -4.34
C CYS A 277 -33.73 -7.06 -4.44
N VAL A 278 -33.65 -7.47 -5.68
CA VAL A 278 -33.19 -8.77 -6.15
C VAL A 278 -31.84 -9.08 -5.50
N ASP A 279 -31.78 -10.23 -4.83
CA ASP A 279 -30.56 -10.91 -4.44
C ASP A 279 -29.68 -11.15 -5.67
N GLU A 280 -28.67 -10.33 -5.86
CA GLU A 280 -27.54 -10.59 -6.74
C GLU A 280 -26.27 -10.04 -6.12
N THR A 281 -25.73 -10.73 -5.15
CA THR A 281 -24.29 -10.74 -4.84
C THR A 281 -23.93 -11.96 -4.04
N ALA A 282 -24.13 -13.13 -4.64
CA ALA A 282 -23.40 -14.33 -4.26
C ALA A 282 -22.24 -14.48 -5.25
N GLY A 283 -21.02 -14.26 -4.78
CA GLY A 283 -19.84 -14.97 -5.28
C GLY A 283 -19.36 -14.62 -6.67
N GLU A 284 -18.84 -13.44 -6.91
CA GLU A 284 -17.79 -13.30 -7.92
C GLU A 284 -16.43 -13.65 -7.31
N VAL A 285 -16.16 -14.94 -7.32
CA VAL A 285 -14.80 -15.48 -7.39
C VAL A 285 -14.16 -14.81 -8.60
N TYR A 286 -13.08 -14.04 -8.37
CA TYR A 286 -12.30 -13.38 -9.41
C TYR A 286 -11.91 -14.38 -10.51
N ASN A 287 -12.72 -14.42 -11.54
CA ASN A 287 -12.46 -15.25 -12.72
C ASN A 287 -11.53 -14.43 -13.62
N TRP A 288 -10.24 -14.77 -13.56
CA TRP A 288 -9.24 -14.29 -14.49
C TRP A 288 -9.53 -14.91 -15.85
N GLY A 289 -10.38 -14.28 -16.64
CA GLY A 289 -10.58 -14.65 -18.03
C GLY A 289 -9.25 -14.57 -18.80
N PRO A 290 -9.09 -15.32 -19.87
CA PRO A 290 -7.83 -15.41 -20.59
C PRO A 290 -7.48 -14.04 -21.17
N VAL A 291 -6.34 -13.50 -20.75
CA VAL A 291 -5.69 -12.37 -21.39
C VAL A 291 -4.86 -12.93 -22.54
N LEU A 292 -5.39 -12.86 -23.74
CA LEU A 292 -4.63 -13.02 -24.98
C LEU A 292 -3.71 -11.82 -25.19
#